data_bf116ac4199607dfc3032762d1891198
#
_entry.id   bf116ac4199607dfc3032762d1891198
#
_cell.length_a   1.000
_cell.length_b   1.000
_cell.length_c   1.000
_cell.angle_alpha   90.00
_cell.angle_beta   90.00
_cell.angle_gamma   90.00
#
_symmetry.space_group_name_H-M   'P 1'
#
loop_
_entity.id
_entity.type
_entity.pdbx_description
1 polymer ?
#
loop_
_entity_poly.entity_id
_entity_poly.type
_entity_poly.pdbx_seq_one_letter_code
_entity_poly.pdbx_strand_id
1 'polypeptide(L)'
;MVVSRETPGANEYFGDHLESINRYVDLLATWGIERGLIGPRETSRLWERHILNCAVVVPRLPAHASVADVGSGAGLPGLVWAIARPDLAVTLIDPLLRRTTFLTEVVAELGLSNVDVVRGRAADVHTQFDVVTARAVADLGKLGDWCLPLVRPGGVLLALKGQSAKDEVTMWTEALRAHGATDIVVSSYGNVLTPTTVVEVSR
;
A
#
# COMPACT_ATOMS: atom_id res chain seq x y z
N MET A 1 -23.71 7.63 8.30
CA MET A 1 -23.33 8.57 7.22
C MET A 1 -22.93 7.71 6.04
N VAL A 2 -23.69 7.73 4.95
CA VAL A 2 -23.40 6.86 3.79
C VAL A 2 -22.19 7.48 3.07
N VAL A 3 -21.08 6.76 3.01
CA VAL A 3 -19.95 7.12 2.15
C VAL A 3 -20.44 7.01 0.71
N SER A 4 -20.22 8.05 -0.12
CA SER A 4 -20.73 8.07 -1.50
C SER A 4 -20.27 6.83 -2.27
N ARG A 5 -21.21 6.02 -2.74
CA ARG A 5 -20.96 4.79 -3.51
C ARG A 5 -20.59 5.06 -4.97
N GLU A 6 -20.75 6.29 -5.45
CA GLU A 6 -20.42 6.70 -6.81
C GLU A 6 -19.26 7.68 -6.79
N THR A 7 -18.05 7.15 -6.57
CA THR A 7 -16.85 7.98 -6.66
C THR A 7 -16.35 7.96 -8.11
N PRO A 8 -16.27 9.12 -8.78
CA PRO A 8 -15.74 9.20 -10.14
C PRO A 8 -14.36 8.56 -10.23
N GLY A 9 -14.15 7.68 -11.21
CA GLY A 9 -12.90 6.96 -11.43
C GLY A 9 -12.76 5.63 -10.66
N ALA A 10 -13.62 5.30 -9.69
CA ALA A 10 -13.55 4.02 -8.99
C ALA A 10 -13.74 2.82 -9.94
N ASN A 11 -14.67 2.93 -10.88
CA ASN A 11 -14.95 1.86 -11.85
C ASN A 11 -13.75 1.56 -12.76
N GLU A 12 -12.90 2.55 -13.04
CA GLU A 12 -11.69 2.39 -13.86
C GLU A 12 -10.70 1.39 -13.22
N TYR A 13 -10.55 1.42 -11.88
CA TYR A 13 -9.58 0.59 -11.17
C TYR A 13 -10.16 -0.70 -10.62
N PHE A 14 -11.46 -0.72 -10.31
CA PHE A 14 -12.05 -1.83 -9.57
C PHE A 14 -13.02 -2.68 -10.40
N GLY A 15 -13.65 -2.14 -11.47
CA GLY A 15 -14.53 -2.90 -12.36
C GLY A 15 -15.49 -3.81 -11.59
N ASP A 16 -15.40 -5.12 -11.82
CA ASP A 16 -16.23 -6.15 -11.17
C ASP A 16 -16.00 -6.25 -9.64
N HIS A 17 -14.95 -5.60 -9.11
CA HIS A 17 -14.61 -5.60 -7.68
C HIS A 17 -15.12 -4.36 -6.92
N LEU A 18 -16.01 -3.56 -7.54
CA LEU A 18 -16.60 -2.37 -6.92
C LEU A 18 -17.33 -2.68 -5.61
N GLU A 19 -18.02 -3.79 -5.51
CA GLU A 19 -18.70 -4.18 -4.28
C GLU A 19 -17.71 -4.44 -3.15
N SER A 20 -16.63 -5.17 -3.43
CA SER A 20 -15.59 -5.48 -2.46
C SER A 20 -14.87 -4.23 -1.95
N ILE A 21 -14.51 -3.28 -2.85
CA ILE A 21 -13.86 -2.06 -2.40
C ILE A 21 -14.81 -1.13 -1.64
N ASN A 22 -16.09 -1.05 -2.01
CA ASN A 22 -17.10 -0.31 -1.23
C ASN A 22 -17.23 -0.91 0.17
N ARG A 23 -17.30 -2.24 0.28
CA ARG A 23 -17.35 -2.92 1.58
C ARG A 23 -16.11 -2.62 2.42
N TYR A 24 -14.92 -2.63 1.82
CA TYR A 24 -13.70 -2.25 2.52
C TYR A 24 -13.74 -0.80 3.04
N VAL A 25 -14.25 0.14 2.25
CA VAL A 25 -14.43 1.55 2.67
C VAL A 25 -15.39 1.63 3.86
N ASP A 26 -16.50 0.89 3.85
CA ASP A 26 -17.43 0.83 4.98
C ASP A 26 -16.75 0.28 6.24
N LEU A 27 -15.90 -0.76 6.12
CA LEU A 27 -15.13 -1.31 7.24
C LEU A 27 -14.10 -0.31 7.76
N LEU A 28 -13.45 0.45 6.91
CA LEU A 28 -12.55 1.54 7.32
C LEU A 28 -13.31 2.65 8.07
N ALA A 29 -14.50 3.01 7.59
CA ALA A 29 -15.33 4.06 8.16
C ALA A 29 -15.98 3.66 9.50
N THR A 30 -16.03 2.38 9.81
CA THR A 30 -16.59 1.81 11.06
C THR A 30 -15.50 1.22 11.93
N TRP A 31 -15.12 -0.02 11.72
CA TRP A 31 -14.10 -0.73 12.51
C TRP A 31 -12.75 -0.05 12.52
N GLY A 32 -12.35 0.58 11.39
CA GLY A 32 -11.08 1.31 11.29
C GLY A 32 -11.03 2.52 12.23
N ILE A 33 -12.13 3.24 12.34
CA ILE A 33 -12.26 4.39 13.26
C ILE A 33 -12.36 3.93 14.71
N GLU A 34 -13.24 2.97 15.00
CA GLU A 34 -13.44 2.42 16.34
C GLU A 34 -12.12 1.90 16.95
N ARG A 35 -11.27 1.30 16.11
CA ARG A 35 -9.96 0.77 16.52
C ARG A 35 -8.82 1.78 16.40
N GLY A 36 -9.10 3.03 16.02
CA GLY A 36 -8.11 4.09 15.90
C GLY A 36 -7.06 3.85 14.82
N LEU A 37 -7.42 3.19 13.72
CA LEU A 37 -6.58 2.97 12.54
C LEU A 37 -6.73 4.10 11.53
N ILE A 38 -7.92 4.68 11.47
CA ILE A 38 -8.28 5.84 10.65
C ILE A 38 -8.82 6.93 11.58
N GLY A 39 -8.39 8.15 11.36
CA GLY A 39 -8.91 9.29 12.12
C GLY A 39 -10.37 9.60 11.77
N PRO A 40 -11.24 9.96 12.75
CA PRO A 40 -12.65 10.24 12.47
C PRO A 40 -12.88 11.34 11.42
N ARG A 41 -11.95 12.28 11.30
CA ARG A 41 -12.00 13.37 10.30
C ARG A 41 -11.67 12.91 8.88
N GLU A 42 -11.09 11.73 8.71
CA GLU A 42 -10.73 11.18 7.39
C GLU A 42 -11.91 10.51 6.69
N THR A 43 -13.02 10.22 7.39
CA THR A 43 -14.18 9.48 6.84
C THR A 43 -14.72 10.08 5.54
N SER A 44 -14.87 11.41 5.48
CA SER A 44 -15.37 12.09 4.27
C SER A 44 -14.38 12.12 3.10
N ARG A 45 -13.12 11.72 3.36
CA ARG A 45 -12.01 11.78 2.41
C ARG A 45 -11.40 10.41 2.11
N LEU A 46 -12.01 9.32 2.62
CA LEU A 46 -11.49 7.95 2.47
C LEU A 46 -11.25 7.61 1.01
N TRP A 47 -12.22 7.89 0.14
CA TRP A 47 -12.09 7.61 -1.28
C TRP A 47 -10.93 8.38 -1.92
N GLU A 48 -10.91 9.68 -1.80
CA GLU A 48 -9.92 10.52 -2.49
C GLU A 48 -8.51 10.34 -1.93
N ARG A 49 -8.37 10.45 -0.59
CA ARG A 49 -7.04 10.47 0.04
C ARG A 49 -6.43 9.11 0.29
N HIS A 50 -7.26 8.07 0.36
CA HIS A 50 -6.77 6.74 0.73
C HIS A 50 -7.00 5.73 -0.39
N ILE A 51 -8.21 5.54 -0.87
CA ILE A 51 -8.51 4.49 -1.85
C ILE A 51 -7.96 4.84 -3.23
N LEU A 52 -8.40 5.94 -3.83
CA LEU A 52 -7.94 6.34 -5.17
C LEU A 52 -6.45 6.66 -5.20
N ASN A 53 -5.93 7.27 -4.13
CA ASN A 53 -4.50 7.53 -3.99
C ASN A 53 -3.65 6.24 -4.04
N CYS A 54 -4.18 5.12 -3.56
CA CYS A 54 -3.54 3.80 -3.72
C CYS A 54 -3.82 3.18 -5.09
N ALA A 55 -5.06 3.29 -5.58
CA ALA A 55 -5.52 2.63 -6.81
C ALA A 55 -4.79 3.13 -8.07
N VAL A 56 -4.44 4.42 -8.15
CA VAL A 56 -3.73 5.01 -9.30
C VAL A 56 -2.36 4.37 -9.56
N VAL A 57 -1.80 3.64 -8.60
CA VAL A 57 -0.52 2.91 -8.73
C VAL A 57 -0.72 1.50 -9.29
N VAL A 58 -1.94 0.96 -9.27
CA VAL A 58 -2.26 -0.41 -9.72
C VAL A 58 -1.71 -0.75 -11.12
N PRO A 59 -1.77 0.13 -12.14
CA PRO A 59 -1.22 -0.15 -13.46
C PRO A 59 0.30 -0.40 -13.48
N ARG A 60 1.02 -0.01 -12.42
CA ARG A 60 2.46 -0.22 -12.28
C ARG A 60 2.82 -1.64 -11.83
N LEU A 61 1.85 -2.37 -11.28
CA LEU A 61 2.09 -3.70 -10.71
C LEU A 61 2.19 -4.76 -11.82
N PRO A 62 3.27 -5.57 -11.85
CA PRO A 62 3.38 -6.68 -12.79
C PRO A 62 2.24 -7.69 -12.60
N ALA A 63 1.89 -8.41 -13.66
CA ALA A 63 0.91 -9.48 -13.56
C ALA A 63 1.44 -10.61 -12.67
N HIS A 64 0.55 -11.18 -11.85
CA HIS A 64 0.85 -12.29 -10.93
C HIS A 64 2.00 -12.02 -9.94
N ALA A 65 2.30 -10.74 -9.66
CA ALA A 65 3.39 -10.37 -8.76
C ALA A 65 3.10 -10.77 -7.31
N SER A 66 4.16 -11.17 -6.61
CA SER A 66 4.19 -11.23 -5.16
C SER A 66 4.45 -9.84 -4.60
N VAL A 67 3.61 -9.39 -3.66
CA VAL A 67 3.65 -8.03 -3.10
C VAL A 67 3.75 -8.10 -1.58
N ALA A 68 4.70 -7.36 -0.98
CA ALA A 68 4.73 -7.12 0.45
C ALA A 68 4.35 -5.67 0.76
N ASP A 69 3.36 -5.46 1.63
CA ASP A 69 3.00 -4.14 2.16
C ASP A 69 3.56 -4.02 3.58
N VAL A 70 4.61 -3.20 3.75
CA VAL A 70 5.35 -3.05 5.01
C VAL A 70 4.78 -1.91 5.84
N GLY A 71 4.33 -2.26 7.05
CA GLY A 71 3.61 -1.32 7.90
C GLY A 71 2.19 -1.05 7.39
N SER A 72 1.48 -2.10 6.99
CA SER A 72 0.18 -2.04 6.30
C SER A 72 -0.88 -1.22 7.03
N GLY A 73 -0.80 -1.10 8.36
CA GLY A 73 -1.71 -0.29 9.17
C GLY A 73 -3.17 -0.71 9.02
N ALA A 74 -3.94 0.12 8.32
CA ALA A 74 -5.32 -0.18 7.97
C ALA A 74 -5.46 -0.99 6.64
N GLY A 75 -4.34 -1.41 6.02
CA GLY A 75 -4.33 -2.16 4.77
C GLY A 75 -4.10 -1.29 3.51
N LEU A 76 -3.43 -0.18 3.67
CA LEU A 76 -3.21 0.79 2.60
C LEU A 76 -1.71 0.91 2.26
N PRO A 77 -1.27 0.56 1.05
CA PRO A 77 -2.06 0.29 -0.16
C PRO A 77 -2.45 -1.18 -0.38
N GLY A 78 -1.92 -2.14 0.38
CA GLY A 78 -1.95 -3.57 0.08
C GLY A 78 -3.35 -4.14 -0.17
N LEU A 79 -4.36 -3.87 0.68
CA LEU A 79 -5.74 -4.34 0.46
C LEU A 79 -6.39 -3.70 -0.77
N VAL A 80 -6.12 -2.43 -1.05
CA VAL A 80 -6.63 -1.77 -2.27
C VAL A 80 -6.11 -2.49 -3.52
N TRP A 81 -4.81 -2.83 -3.52
CA TRP A 81 -4.19 -3.55 -4.63
C TRP A 81 -4.70 -4.99 -4.75
N ALA A 82 -4.85 -5.69 -3.63
CA ALA A 82 -5.36 -7.05 -3.61
C ALA A 82 -6.80 -7.15 -4.15
N ILE A 83 -7.66 -6.16 -3.81
CA ILE A 83 -9.04 -6.08 -4.30
C ILE A 83 -9.06 -5.75 -5.80
N ALA A 84 -8.26 -4.76 -6.23
CA ALA A 84 -8.22 -4.36 -7.65
C ALA A 84 -7.60 -5.42 -8.56
N ARG A 85 -6.70 -6.26 -8.02
CA ARG A 85 -5.90 -7.23 -8.76
C ARG A 85 -5.86 -8.58 -8.04
N PRO A 86 -6.88 -9.42 -8.20
CA PRO A 86 -6.94 -10.75 -7.59
C PRO A 86 -5.84 -11.72 -8.04
N ASP A 87 -5.14 -11.40 -9.13
CA ASP A 87 -4.00 -12.15 -9.63
C ASP A 87 -2.71 -11.93 -8.81
N LEU A 88 -2.65 -10.90 -7.96
CA LEU A 88 -1.50 -10.64 -7.08
C LEU A 88 -1.54 -11.57 -5.86
N ALA A 89 -0.37 -11.93 -5.33
CA ALA A 89 -0.22 -12.54 -4.01
C ALA A 89 0.28 -11.47 -3.03
N VAL A 90 -0.59 -10.99 -2.14
CA VAL A 90 -0.29 -9.85 -1.26
C VAL A 90 -0.04 -10.30 0.17
N THR A 91 1.09 -9.92 0.76
CA THR A 91 1.43 -10.13 2.17
C THR A 91 1.41 -8.80 2.90
N LEU A 92 0.51 -8.67 3.86
CA LEU A 92 0.38 -7.50 4.73
C LEU A 92 1.21 -7.70 5.99
N ILE A 93 2.22 -6.86 6.22
CA ILE A 93 3.16 -6.98 7.33
C ILE A 93 2.98 -5.80 8.29
N ASP A 94 2.61 -6.06 9.55
CA ASP A 94 2.54 -5.04 10.59
C ASP A 94 2.88 -5.64 11.98
N PRO A 95 3.71 -4.98 12.82
CA PRO A 95 4.09 -5.54 14.12
C PRO A 95 2.98 -5.45 15.18
N LEU A 96 1.97 -4.61 14.99
CA LEU A 96 0.97 -4.33 16.01
C LEU A 96 -0.22 -5.29 15.93
N LEU A 97 -0.45 -6.07 16.99
CA LEU A 97 -1.55 -7.03 17.09
C LEU A 97 -2.91 -6.41 16.70
N ARG A 98 -3.22 -5.20 17.20
CA ARG A 98 -4.48 -4.52 16.88
C ARG A 98 -4.69 -4.33 15.38
N ARG A 99 -3.61 -4.03 14.64
CA ARG A 99 -3.66 -3.81 13.19
C ARG A 99 -3.80 -5.12 12.45
N THR A 100 -3.00 -6.12 12.80
CA THR A 100 -3.08 -7.44 12.15
C THR A 100 -4.41 -8.14 12.43
N THR A 101 -4.99 -8.00 13.64
CA THR A 101 -6.34 -8.48 13.92
C THR A 101 -7.37 -7.84 12.99
N PHE A 102 -7.35 -6.51 12.85
CA PHE A 102 -8.22 -5.80 11.91
C PHE A 102 -8.05 -6.31 10.47
N LEU A 103 -6.79 -6.41 10.01
CA LEU A 103 -6.49 -6.89 8.65
C LEU A 103 -7.02 -8.31 8.41
N THR A 104 -6.82 -9.22 9.36
CA THR A 104 -7.31 -10.61 9.27
C THR A 104 -8.84 -10.66 9.19
N GLU A 105 -9.53 -9.87 10.00
CA GLU A 105 -10.99 -9.79 9.97
C GLU A 105 -11.50 -9.20 8.65
N VAL A 106 -10.86 -8.14 8.14
CA VAL A 106 -11.22 -7.55 6.83
C VAL A 106 -10.98 -8.53 5.68
N VAL A 107 -9.87 -9.24 5.68
CA VAL A 107 -9.56 -10.27 4.67
C VAL A 107 -10.62 -11.37 4.67
N ALA A 108 -11.02 -11.85 5.86
CA ALA A 108 -12.06 -12.85 6.01
C ALA A 108 -13.45 -12.34 5.57
N GLU A 109 -13.83 -11.12 5.98
CA GLU A 109 -15.10 -10.49 5.62
C GLU A 109 -15.26 -10.26 4.11
N LEU A 110 -14.15 -9.93 3.43
CA LEU A 110 -14.14 -9.71 1.99
C LEU A 110 -13.89 -10.98 1.18
N GLY A 111 -13.58 -12.10 1.83
CA GLY A 111 -13.27 -13.37 1.17
C GLY A 111 -12.01 -13.31 0.28
N LEU A 112 -11.00 -12.52 0.63
CA LEU A 112 -9.80 -12.35 -0.17
C LEU A 112 -8.86 -13.56 0.00
N SER A 113 -8.81 -14.43 -1.00
CA SER A 113 -7.96 -15.63 -1.00
C SER A 113 -6.51 -15.36 -1.43
N ASN A 114 -6.23 -14.15 -1.90
CA ASN A 114 -4.94 -13.71 -2.40
C ASN A 114 -4.16 -12.82 -1.41
N VAL A 115 -4.57 -12.81 -0.13
CA VAL A 115 -3.98 -11.97 0.92
C VAL A 115 -3.58 -12.79 2.12
N ASP A 116 -2.32 -12.66 2.53
CA ASP A 116 -1.78 -13.16 3.79
C ASP A 116 -1.50 -12.01 4.76
N VAL A 117 -1.73 -12.23 6.06
CA VAL A 117 -1.44 -11.26 7.12
C VAL A 117 -0.34 -11.79 8.03
N VAL A 118 0.77 -11.07 8.10
CA VAL A 118 1.94 -11.43 8.92
C VAL A 118 2.11 -10.42 10.04
N ARG A 119 2.02 -10.90 11.29
CA ARG A 119 2.38 -10.09 12.46
C ARG A 119 3.88 -10.14 12.69
N GLY A 120 4.60 -9.11 12.34
CA GLY A 120 6.05 -9.02 12.48
C GLY A 120 6.60 -7.70 11.96
N ARG A 121 7.88 -7.50 12.13
CA ARG A 121 8.64 -6.42 11.48
C ARG A 121 9.16 -6.92 10.14
N ALA A 122 9.49 -6.01 9.24
CA ALA A 122 10.13 -6.36 7.96
C ALA A 122 11.38 -7.24 8.15
N ALA A 123 12.18 -6.97 9.18
CA ALA A 123 13.39 -7.74 9.51
C ALA A 123 13.13 -9.19 9.90
N ASP A 124 11.91 -9.53 10.32
CA ASP A 124 11.52 -10.88 10.72
C ASP A 124 11.05 -11.73 9.51
N VAL A 125 10.91 -11.10 8.33
CA VAL A 125 10.45 -11.74 7.10
C VAL A 125 11.66 -12.05 6.23
N HIS A 126 11.80 -13.31 5.82
CA HIS A 126 12.95 -13.78 5.03
C HIS A 126 12.59 -14.09 3.59
N THR A 127 11.31 -13.99 3.23
CA THR A 127 10.83 -14.13 1.86
C THR A 127 11.10 -12.85 1.07
N GLN A 128 11.50 -12.96 -0.19
CA GLN A 128 11.63 -11.85 -1.11
C GLN A 128 10.44 -11.78 -2.06
N PHE A 129 10.11 -10.56 -2.49
CA PHE A 129 8.92 -10.23 -3.27
C PHE A 129 9.28 -9.50 -4.57
N ASP A 130 8.41 -9.61 -5.57
CA ASP A 130 8.50 -8.86 -6.83
C ASP A 130 8.36 -7.35 -6.57
N VAL A 131 7.41 -7.01 -5.70
CA VAL A 131 7.10 -5.63 -5.31
C VAL A 131 7.06 -5.54 -3.79
N VAL A 132 7.76 -4.57 -3.24
CA VAL A 132 7.60 -4.19 -1.83
C VAL A 132 7.01 -2.79 -1.80
N THR A 133 6.07 -2.52 -0.91
CA THR A 133 5.49 -1.19 -0.77
C THR A 133 5.43 -0.76 0.69
N ALA A 134 5.43 0.53 0.91
CA ALA A 134 5.16 1.16 2.20
C ALA A 134 4.53 2.54 1.99
N ARG A 135 3.63 2.91 2.91
CA ARG A 135 2.95 4.20 2.90
C ARG A 135 2.92 4.80 4.30
N ALA A 136 3.37 6.06 4.44
CA ALA A 136 3.30 6.84 5.68
C ALA A 136 3.95 6.15 6.92
N VAL A 137 5.00 5.35 6.72
CA VAL A 137 5.65 4.57 7.78
C VAL A 137 6.89 5.27 8.31
N ALA A 138 7.80 5.72 7.43
CA ALA A 138 9.08 6.31 7.79
C ALA A 138 9.64 7.18 6.64
N ASP A 139 10.77 7.84 6.90
CA ASP A 139 11.60 8.44 5.85
C ASP A 139 12.20 7.39 4.90
N LEU A 140 12.68 7.83 3.74
CA LEU A 140 13.14 6.93 2.70
C LEU A 140 14.39 6.13 3.10
N GLY A 141 15.24 6.68 3.98
CA GLY A 141 16.41 5.97 4.49
C GLY A 141 16.01 4.73 5.28
N LYS A 142 15.12 4.89 6.27
CA LYS A 142 14.59 3.75 7.05
C LYS A 142 13.81 2.78 6.19
N LEU A 143 13.06 3.26 5.19
CA LEU A 143 12.37 2.37 4.25
C LEU A 143 13.38 1.55 3.43
N GLY A 144 14.52 2.13 3.06
CA GLY A 144 15.62 1.41 2.42
C GLY A 144 16.10 0.24 3.29
N ASP A 145 16.40 0.52 4.57
CA ASP A 145 16.85 -0.50 5.53
C ASP A 145 15.85 -1.65 5.70
N TRP A 146 14.56 -1.34 5.76
CA TRP A 146 13.52 -2.31 6.07
C TRP A 146 12.97 -3.04 4.85
N CYS A 147 12.84 -2.34 3.73
CA CYS A 147 12.11 -2.83 2.57
C CYS A 147 13.03 -3.42 1.48
N LEU A 148 14.22 -2.83 1.23
CA LEU A 148 15.08 -3.33 0.16
C LEU A 148 15.54 -4.78 0.37
N PRO A 149 15.85 -5.26 1.59
CA PRO A 149 16.16 -6.68 1.79
C PRO A 149 15.04 -7.63 1.34
N LEU A 150 13.78 -7.17 1.38
CA LEU A 150 12.59 -7.93 0.95
C LEU A 150 12.34 -7.86 -0.55
N VAL A 151 12.96 -6.93 -1.28
CA VAL A 151 12.85 -6.87 -2.74
C VAL A 151 13.78 -7.91 -3.35
N ARG A 152 13.28 -8.78 -4.24
CA ARG A 152 14.14 -9.73 -4.96
C ARG A 152 15.02 -9.00 -5.99
N PRO A 153 16.12 -9.60 -6.46
CA PRO A 153 16.84 -9.08 -7.63
C PRO A 153 15.90 -8.93 -8.84
N GLY A 154 15.91 -7.76 -9.47
CA GLY A 154 14.98 -7.39 -10.55
C GLY A 154 13.58 -6.99 -10.07
N GLY A 155 13.33 -6.92 -8.76
CA GLY A 155 12.11 -6.38 -8.16
C GLY A 155 12.18 -4.88 -7.89
N VAL A 156 11.13 -4.33 -7.26
CA VAL A 156 10.99 -2.89 -7.02
C VAL A 156 10.37 -2.58 -5.66
N LEU A 157 10.91 -1.56 -4.97
CA LEU A 157 10.22 -0.91 -3.86
C LEU A 157 9.40 0.27 -4.42
N LEU A 158 8.09 0.28 -4.13
CA LEU A 158 7.17 1.37 -4.44
C LEU A 158 6.80 2.10 -3.14
N ALA A 159 7.55 3.13 -2.77
CA ALA A 159 7.28 3.93 -1.58
C ALA A 159 6.31 5.07 -1.90
N LEU A 160 5.07 4.99 -1.38
CA LEU A 160 4.09 6.08 -1.55
C LEU A 160 4.47 7.22 -0.61
N LYS A 161 4.81 8.35 -1.20
CA LYS A 161 5.36 9.53 -0.51
C LYS A 161 4.51 10.78 -0.76
N GLY A 162 4.81 11.82 0.00
CA GLY A 162 4.25 13.16 -0.18
C GLY A 162 5.18 14.09 -0.96
N GLN A 163 5.01 15.39 -0.73
CA GLN A 163 5.76 16.44 -1.43
C GLN A 163 7.29 16.41 -1.20
N SER A 164 7.73 15.83 -0.07
CA SER A 164 9.16 15.68 0.29
C SER A 164 9.92 14.61 -0.49
N ALA A 165 9.26 13.86 -1.38
CA ALA A 165 9.85 12.72 -2.08
C ALA A 165 11.19 13.03 -2.76
N LYS A 166 11.28 14.16 -3.47
CA LYS A 166 12.51 14.55 -4.17
C LYS A 166 13.65 14.88 -3.21
N ASP A 167 13.34 15.57 -2.12
CA ASP A 167 14.34 15.94 -1.10
C ASP A 167 14.84 14.69 -0.37
N GLU A 168 13.91 13.75 -0.07
CA GLU A 168 14.26 12.46 0.53
C GLU A 168 15.15 11.62 -0.41
N VAL A 169 14.86 11.57 -1.72
CA VAL A 169 15.72 10.88 -2.69
C VAL A 169 17.11 11.51 -2.71
N THR A 170 17.20 12.84 -2.77
CA THR A 170 18.50 13.54 -2.75
C THR A 170 19.31 13.18 -1.51
N MET A 171 18.66 13.12 -0.35
CA MET A 171 19.30 12.84 0.94
C MET A 171 19.75 11.38 1.07
N TRP A 172 18.96 10.41 0.58
CA TRP A 172 19.13 9.00 0.89
C TRP A 172 19.62 8.12 -0.28
N THR A 173 19.90 8.71 -1.45
CA THR A 173 20.36 7.96 -2.65
C THR A 173 21.55 7.03 -2.36
N GLU A 174 22.56 7.50 -1.64
CA GLU A 174 23.75 6.69 -1.35
C GLU A 174 23.45 5.53 -0.40
N ALA A 175 22.63 5.78 0.63
CA ALA A 175 22.19 4.73 1.54
C ALA A 175 21.35 3.65 0.81
N LEU A 176 20.43 4.06 -0.07
CA LEU A 176 19.66 3.12 -0.89
C LEU A 176 20.56 2.28 -1.80
N ARG A 177 21.56 2.90 -2.43
CA ARG A 177 22.55 2.17 -3.25
C ARG A 177 23.37 1.18 -2.44
N ALA A 178 23.74 1.52 -1.21
CA ALA A 178 24.43 0.61 -0.31
C ALA A 178 23.58 -0.63 0.03
N HIS A 179 22.24 -0.52 -0.03
CA HIS A 179 21.29 -1.63 0.12
C HIS A 179 20.95 -2.35 -1.21
N GLY A 180 21.67 -2.05 -2.29
CA GLY A 180 21.53 -2.72 -3.58
C GLY A 180 20.55 -2.06 -4.56
N ALA A 181 20.17 -0.79 -4.33
CA ALA A 181 19.37 -0.06 -5.30
C ALA A 181 20.18 0.20 -6.59
N THR A 182 19.61 -0.20 -7.72
CA THR A 182 20.21 -0.03 -9.06
C THR A 182 19.68 1.22 -9.76
N ASP A 183 18.41 1.56 -9.54
CA ASP A 183 17.78 2.76 -10.09
C ASP A 183 16.79 3.35 -9.05
N ILE A 184 16.67 4.69 -9.06
CA ILE A 184 15.80 5.44 -8.14
C ILE A 184 15.08 6.52 -8.93
N VAL A 185 13.76 6.42 -9.03
CA VAL A 185 12.91 7.34 -9.80
C VAL A 185 11.81 7.91 -8.93
N VAL A 186 11.50 9.20 -9.09
CA VAL A 186 10.31 9.82 -8.50
C VAL A 186 9.26 9.95 -9.57
N SER A 187 8.21 9.15 -9.46
CA SER A 187 7.07 9.11 -10.39
C SER A 187 5.84 9.75 -9.79
N SER A 188 4.96 10.28 -10.64
CA SER A 188 3.63 10.77 -10.25
C SER A 188 2.58 9.97 -10.99
N TYR A 189 1.64 9.38 -10.25
CA TYR A 189 0.52 8.59 -10.77
C TYR A 189 -0.80 9.32 -10.51
N GLY A 190 -1.81 8.99 -11.31
CA GLY A 190 -3.13 9.61 -11.21
C GLY A 190 -3.25 10.91 -12.00
N ASN A 191 -4.23 11.71 -11.66
CA ASN A 191 -4.53 12.98 -12.31
C ASN A 191 -4.39 14.16 -11.34
N VAL A 192 -4.77 15.37 -11.77
CA VAL A 192 -4.69 16.60 -10.95
C VAL A 192 -5.49 16.50 -9.64
N LEU A 193 -6.57 15.70 -9.62
CA LEU A 193 -7.44 15.56 -8.45
C LEU A 193 -6.90 14.54 -7.43
N THR A 194 -6.23 13.48 -7.92
CA THR A 194 -5.69 12.39 -7.09
C THR A 194 -4.22 12.09 -7.42
N PRO A 195 -3.32 13.08 -7.31
CA PRO A 195 -1.91 12.85 -7.60
C PRO A 195 -1.30 12.00 -6.48
N THR A 196 -0.57 10.97 -6.87
CA THR A 196 0.19 10.12 -5.94
C THR A 196 1.65 10.11 -6.34
N THR A 197 2.51 10.60 -5.45
CA THR A 197 3.96 10.55 -5.66
C THR A 197 4.49 9.23 -5.12
N VAL A 198 5.26 8.53 -5.95
CA VAL A 198 5.91 7.26 -5.60
C VAL A 198 7.40 7.39 -5.84
N VAL A 199 8.20 7.01 -4.87
CA VAL A 199 9.62 6.74 -5.08
C VAL A 199 9.75 5.27 -5.44
N GLU A 200 10.22 5.01 -6.66
CA GLU A 200 10.47 3.68 -7.19
C GLU A 200 11.96 3.38 -7.04
N VAL A 201 12.29 2.31 -6.33
CA VAL A 201 13.68 1.88 -6.12
C VAL A 201 13.82 0.47 -6.67
N SER A 202 14.48 0.31 -7.80
CA SER A 202 14.79 -1.00 -8.39
C SER A 202 15.98 -1.65 -7.69
N ARG A 203 15.95 -2.98 -7.59
CA ARG A 203 17.04 -3.78 -6.99
C ARG A 203 17.61 -4.82 -7.96
#